data_477425328b8f9d7bcf9897d182b5a821
#
_entry.id   477425328b8f9d7bcf9897d182b5a821
#
_cell.length_a   1.000
_cell.length_b   1.000
_cell.length_c   1.000
_cell.angle_alpha   90.00
_cell.angle_beta   90.00
_cell.angle_gamma   90.00
#
_symmetry.space_group_name_H-M   'P 1'
#
loop_
_entity.id
_entity.type
_entity.pdbx_description
1 polymer ?
#
loop_
_entity_poly.entity_id
_entity_poly.type
_entity_poly.pdbx_seq_one_letter_code
_entity_poly.pdbx_strand_id
1 'polypeptide(L)'
;MNICFIAYKGENILRTVNEEARRAKQIEIMEKCYGCYAENGLSSVGIKAIADDCGCNVASLYQYFDNLDDLIIQSTEYCMSKVEDDFMAKAPTDVEDLWRFIDEIPYWTAKKHGKKYRLMYQVYTHPKYREYGKKFFKGVDERYTEYAKSLEPKLGIPHEKITPLIFILIRACVHYALFEDEFYLKSQIEVLKETLELFLAKYNPKAKQGTVIE
;
A
#
# COMPACT_ATOMS: atom_id res chain seq x y z
N MET A 1 20.56 -48.48 8.72
CA MET A 1 19.52 -47.84 7.89
C MET A 1 19.21 -46.42 8.37
N ASN A 2 20.22 -45.56 8.70
CA ASN A 2 20.00 -44.22 9.27
C ASN A 2 20.79 -43.08 8.62
N ILE A 3 21.57 -43.35 7.57
CA ILE A 3 22.41 -42.33 6.93
C ILE A 3 21.65 -41.57 5.83
N CYS A 4 20.68 -42.20 5.17
CA CYS A 4 19.93 -41.59 4.06
C CYS A 4 18.90 -40.52 4.52
N PHE A 5 18.36 -40.61 5.73
CA PHE A 5 17.36 -39.64 6.27
C PHE A 5 17.96 -38.34 6.74
N ILE A 6 19.24 -38.35 7.17
CA ILE A 6 19.93 -37.12 7.64
C ILE A 6 20.40 -36.28 6.45
N ALA A 7 20.87 -36.92 5.38
CA ALA A 7 21.26 -36.23 4.15
C ALA A 7 20.07 -35.54 3.47
N TYR A 8 18.91 -36.18 3.39
CA TYR A 8 17.70 -35.60 2.78
C TYR A 8 17.13 -34.40 3.56
N LYS A 9 17.21 -34.42 4.88
CA LYS A 9 16.85 -33.24 5.71
C LYS A 9 17.86 -32.10 5.56
N GLY A 10 19.16 -32.41 5.45
CA GLY A 10 20.21 -31.42 5.28
C GLY A 10 20.12 -30.68 3.94
N GLU A 11 19.87 -31.39 2.84
CA GLU A 11 19.69 -30.81 1.51
C GLU A 11 18.45 -29.92 1.43
N ASN A 12 17.33 -30.31 2.04
CA ASN A 12 16.12 -29.50 2.10
C ASN A 12 16.34 -28.23 2.92
N ILE A 13 17.04 -28.29 4.07
CA ILE A 13 17.34 -27.12 4.88
C ILE A 13 18.27 -26.16 4.14
N LEU A 14 19.34 -26.65 3.51
CA LEU A 14 20.26 -25.84 2.72
C LEU A 14 19.58 -25.18 1.51
N ARG A 15 18.69 -25.90 0.84
CA ARG A 15 17.90 -25.37 -0.28
C ARG A 15 16.95 -24.26 0.20
N THR A 16 16.26 -24.45 1.31
CA THR A 16 15.35 -23.44 1.90
C THR A 16 16.12 -22.20 2.34
N VAL A 17 17.27 -22.33 3.01
CA VAL A 17 18.12 -21.22 3.42
C VAL A 17 18.64 -20.44 2.20
N ASN A 18 19.00 -21.13 1.11
CA ASN A 18 19.44 -20.46 -0.12
C ASN A 18 18.30 -19.71 -0.82
N GLU A 19 17.09 -20.27 -0.83
CA GLU A 19 15.89 -19.63 -1.37
C GLU A 19 15.50 -18.38 -0.55
N GLU A 20 15.56 -18.46 0.77
CA GLU A 20 15.31 -17.32 1.67
C GLU A 20 16.34 -16.19 1.48
N ALA A 21 17.64 -16.53 1.41
CA ALA A 21 18.70 -15.57 1.14
C ALA A 21 18.53 -14.89 -0.24
N ARG A 22 18.16 -15.68 -1.27
CA ARG A 22 17.85 -15.15 -2.59
C ARG A 22 16.66 -14.21 -2.55
N ARG A 23 15.60 -14.57 -1.84
CA ARG A 23 14.41 -13.73 -1.69
C ARG A 23 14.71 -12.43 -0.95
N ALA A 24 15.50 -12.49 0.13
CA ALA A 24 15.93 -11.30 0.87
C ALA A 24 16.72 -10.34 -0.02
N LYS A 25 17.64 -10.86 -0.85
CA LYS A 25 18.40 -10.03 -1.80
C LYS A 25 17.50 -9.43 -2.89
N GLN A 26 16.54 -10.17 -3.40
CA GLN A 26 15.56 -9.68 -4.35
C GLN A 26 14.75 -8.50 -3.75
N ILE A 27 14.32 -8.63 -2.49
CA ILE A 27 13.60 -7.57 -1.77
C ILE A 27 14.49 -6.33 -1.61
N GLU A 28 15.73 -6.48 -1.18
CA GLU A 28 16.69 -5.38 -1.06
C GLU A 28 16.83 -4.61 -2.39
N ILE A 29 16.99 -5.33 -3.50
CA ILE A 29 17.09 -4.73 -4.83
C ILE A 29 15.80 -3.97 -5.19
N MET A 30 14.62 -4.54 -4.95
CA MET A 30 13.35 -3.89 -5.21
C MET A 30 13.17 -2.59 -4.41
N GLU A 31 13.51 -2.61 -3.11
CA GLU A 31 13.41 -1.42 -2.26
C GLU A 31 14.35 -0.30 -2.69
N LYS A 32 15.60 -0.62 -3.02
CA LYS A 32 16.59 0.34 -3.54
C LYS A 32 16.18 0.89 -4.90
N CYS A 33 15.78 0.02 -5.83
CA CYS A 33 15.29 0.42 -7.15
C CYS A 33 14.11 1.41 -7.02
N TYR A 34 13.13 1.06 -6.21
CA TYR A 34 11.96 1.91 -5.98
C TYR A 34 12.34 3.24 -5.34
N GLY A 35 13.21 3.21 -4.33
CA GLY A 35 13.73 4.40 -3.66
C GLY A 35 14.45 5.33 -4.62
N CYS A 36 15.35 4.79 -5.44
CA CYS A 36 16.11 5.53 -6.43
C CYS A 36 15.20 6.25 -7.44
N TYR A 37 14.19 5.57 -7.97
CA TYR A 37 13.21 6.18 -8.87
C TYR A 37 12.28 7.19 -8.17
N ALA A 38 11.90 6.94 -6.91
CA ALA A 38 11.07 7.86 -6.15
C ALA A 38 11.76 9.19 -5.87
N GLU A 39 13.08 9.17 -5.69
CA GLU A 39 13.89 10.38 -5.48
C GLU A 39 14.19 11.15 -6.79
N ASN A 40 14.53 10.42 -7.86
CA ASN A 40 15.10 11.01 -9.07
C ASN A 40 14.13 11.04 -10.27
N GLY A 41 12.99 10.36 -10.17
CA GLY A 41 12.02 10.20 -11.26
C GLY A 41 12.35 9.03 -12.19
N LEU A 42 11.29 8.44 -12.77
CA LEU A 42 11.37 7.23 -13.58
C LEU A 42 12.26 7.37 -14.82
N SER A 43 12.30 8.55 -15.43
CA SER A 43 13.08 8.81 -16.66
C SER A 43 14.53 9.19 -16.41
N SER A 44 14.92 9.42 -15.15
CA SER A 44 16.23 9.98 -14.80
C SER A 44 17.25 8.94 -14.36
N VAL A 45 16.82 7.68 -14.14
CA VAL A 45 17.65 6.63 -13.56
C VAL A 45 17.80 5.46 -14.52
N GLY A 46 19.04 5.15 -14.90
CA GLY A 46 19.36 3.97 -15.68
C GLY A 46 19.71 2.76 -14.81
N ILE A 47 19.66 1.55 -15.41
CA ILE A 47 19.95 0.27 -14.72
C ILE A 47 21.33 0.26 -14.03
N LYS A 48 22.31 0.98 -14.58
CA LYS A 48 23.67 1.06 -14.00
C LYS A 48 23.66 1.77 -12.65
N ALA A 49 22.93 2.89 -12.54
CA ALA A 49 22.81 3.62 -11.27
C ALA A 49 22.11 2.76 -10.19
N ILE A 50 21.11 1.97 -10.58
CA ILE A 50 20.45 1.01 -9.67
C ILE A 50 21.44 -0.06 -9.22
N ALA A 51 22.24 -0.62 -10.14
CA ALA A 51 23.24 -1.62 -9.80
C ALA A 51 24.30 -1.08 -8.84
N ASP A 52 24.78 0.13 -9.09
CA ASP A 52 25.75 0.82 -8.25
C ASP A 52 25.17 1.05 -6.82
N ASP A 53 23.93 1.52 -6.72
CA ASP A 53 23.25 1.70 -5.43
C ASP A 53 23.02 0.37 -4.68
N CYS A 54 22.78 -0.72 -5.41
CA CYS A 54 22.67 -2.07 -4.85
C CYS A 54 24.02 -2.71 -4.49
N GLY A 55 25.15 -2.04 -4.79
CA GLY A 55 26.49 -2.58 -4.58
C GLY A 55 26.77 -3.83 -5.42
N CYS A 56 26.23 -3.91 -6.64
CA CYS A 56 26.41 -5.03 -7.54
C CYS A 56 26.59 -4.57 -9.00
N ASN A 57 26.90 -5.49 -9.91
CA ASN A 57 26.94 -5.20 -11.32
C ASN A 57 25.57 -5.46 -11.98
N VAL A 58 25.36 -4.91 -13.17
CA VAL A 58 24.09 -5.06 -13.95
C VAL A 58 23.76 -6.53 -14.22
N ALA A 59 24.76 -7.37 -14.50
CA ALA A 59 24.53 -8.79 -14.75
C ALA A 59 23.97 -9.52 -13.51
N SER A 60 24.36 -9.07 -12.30
CA SER A 60 23.84 -9.61 -11.05
C SER A 60 22.35 -9.25 -10.83
N LEU A 61 21.89 -8.08 -11.29
CA LEU A 61 20.48 -7.73 -11.26
C LEU A 61 19.64 -8.69 -12.11
N TYR A 62 20.13 -9.04 -13.29
CA TYR A 62 19.44 -9.96 -14.21
C TYR A 62 19.44 -11.44 -13.76
N GLN A 63 20.09 -11.78 -12.65
CA GLN A 63 19.89 -13.07 -11.98
C GLN A 63 18.57 -13.13 -11.19
N TYR A 64 18.00 -11.98 -10.84
CA TYR A 64 16.78 -11.84 -10.05
C TYR A 64 15.58 -11.36 -10.86
N PHE A 65 15.80 -10.63 -11.96
CA PHE A 65 14.77 -9.99 -12.78
C PHE A 65 15.07 -10.23 -14.27
N ASP A 66 14.03 -10.49 -15.06
CA ASP A 66 14.17 -10.80 -16.48
C ASP A 66 14.72 -9.63 -17.29
N ASN A 67 14.33 -8.42 -16.92
CA ASN A 67 14.76 -7.17 -17.56
C ASN A 67 14.44 -5.97 -16.66
N LEU A 68 14.77 -4.75 -17.12
CA LEU A 68 14.52 -3.52 -16.36
C LEU A 68 13.03 -3.28 -16.11
N ASP A 69 12.16 -3.61 -17.06
CA ASP A 69 10.71 -3.42 -16.88
C ASP A 69 10.16 -4.34 -15.80
N ASP A 70 10.61 -5.59 -15.79
CA ASP A 70 10.26 -6.55 -14.77
C ASP A 70 10.71 -6.08 -13.37
N LEU A 71 11.95 -5.56 -13.26
CA LEU A 71 12.44 -4.94 -12.03
C LEU A 71 11.56 -3.75 -11.59
N ILE A 72 11.21 -2.83 -12.50
CA ILE A 72 10.35 -1.67 -12.19
C ILE A 72 8.98 -2.12 -11.69
N ILE A 73 8.36 -3.08 -12.38
CA ILE A 73 7.01 -3.56 -12.03
C ILE A 73 7.03 -4.27 -10.67
N GLN A 74 7.93 -5.24 -10.47
CA GLN A 74 8.01 -5.98 -9.22
C GLN A 74 8.36 -5.06 -8.04
N SER A 75 9.27 -4.08 -8.25
CA SER A 75 9.60 -3.08 -7.23
C SER A 75 8.40 -2.22 -6.87
N THR A 76 7.62 -1.79 -7.86
CA THR A 76 6.43 -0.97 -7.63
C THR A 76 5.35 -1.76 -6.90
N GLU A 77 5.03 -2.98 -7.34
CA GLU A 77 4.04 -3.85 -6.69
C GLU A 77 4.44 -4.15 -5.24
N TYR A 78 5.70 -4.54 -5.00
CA TYR A 78 6.20 -4.84 -3.67
C TYR A 78 6.16 -3.64 -2.73
N CYS A 79 6.70 -2.50 -3.17
CA CYS A 79 6.76 -1.30 -2.31
C CYS A 79 5.38 -0.71 -2.08
N MET A 80 4.45 -0.81 -3.03
CA MET A 80 3.07 -0.35 -2.84
C MET A 80 2.27 -1.30 -1.96
N SER A 81 2.49 -2.62 -2.02
CA SER A 81 1.88 -3.53 -1.05
C SER A 81 2.30 -3.21 0.40
N LYS A 82 3.55 -2.77 0.61
CA LYS A 82 4.01 -2.30 1.93
C LYS A 82 3.35 -0.98 2.37
N VAL A 83 3.08 -0.08 1.43
CA VAL A 83 2.30 1.14 1.72
C VAL A 83 0.88 0.79 2.16
N GLU A 84 0.25 -0.16 1.45
CA GLU A 84 -1.07 -0.67 1.82
C GLU A 84 -1.08 -1.36 3.18
N ASP A 85 -0.06 -2.19 3.48
CA ASP A 85 0.09 -2.83 4.79
C ASP A 85 0.24 -1.79 5.91
N ASP A 86 1.05 -0.76 5.71
CA ASP A 86 1.24 0.34 6.65
C ASP A 86 -0.06 1.12 6.89
N PHE A 87 -0.84 1.37 5.84
CA PHE A 87 -2.15 2.03 5.94
C PHE A 87 -3.14 1.17 6.72
N MET A 88 -3.24 -0.12 6.36
CA MET A 88 -4.14 -1.06 7.05
C MET A 88 -3.77 -1.27 8.53
N ALA A 89 -2.47 -1.24 8.86
CA ALA A 89 -2.02 -1.31 10.25
C ALA A 89 -2.42 -0.09 11.10
N LYS A 90 -2.75 1.04 10.46
CA LYS A 90 -3.27 2.23 11.14
C LYS A 90 -4.79 2.34 11.11
N ALA A 91 -5.43 1.56 10.25
CA ALA A 91 -6.88 1.60 10.09
C ALA A 91 -7.58 1.27 11.42
N PRO A 92 -8.56 2.08 11.86
CA PRO A 92 -9.21 1.91 13.14
C PRO A 92 -10.04 0.63 13.17
N THR A 93 -10.06 0.00 14.32
CA THR A 93 -10.94 -1.15 14.59
C THR A 93 -12.21 -0.75 15.32
N ASP A 94 -12.27 0.46 15.89
CA ASP A 94 -13.36 0.98 16.68
C ASP A 94 -13.88 2.33 16.19
N VAL A 95 -15.14 2.62 16.46
CA VAL A 95 -15.83 3.85 16.02
C VAL A 95 -15.20 5.09 16.67
N GLU A 96 -14.76 4.99 17.93
CA GLU A 96 -14.20 6.10 18.71
C GLU A 96 -12.91 6.64 18.07
N ASP A 97 -12.07 5.75 17.53
CA ASP A 97 -10.82 6.15 16.85
C ASP A 97 -11.02 6.61 15.40
N LEU A 98 -12.19 6.37 14.81
CA LEU A 98 -12.45 6.62 13.41
C LEU A 98 -12.34 8.09 13.03
N TRP A 99 -12.88 8.99 13.86
CA TRP A 99 -12.85 10.44 13.59
C TRP A 99 -11.44 11.00 13.60
N ARG A 100 -10.67 10.63 14.62
CA ARG A 100 -9.26 11.01 14.72
C ARG A 100 -8.44 10.45 13.56
N PHE A 101 -8.67 9.20 13.20
CA PHE A 101 -8.02 8.58 12.06
C PHE A 101 -8.30 9.34 10.76
N ILE A 102 -9.55 9.69 10.48
CA ILE A 102 -9.93 10.45 9.27
C ILE A 102 -9.17 11.78 9.20
N ASP A 103 -8.97 12.47 10.32
CA ASP A 103 -8.26 13.74 10.37
C ASP A 103 -6.75 13.61 10.21
N GLU A 104 -6.15 12.59 10.80
CA GLU A 104 -4.69 12.45 10.89
C GLU A 104 -4.07 11.68 9.72
N ILE A 105 -4.79 10.70 9.16
CA ILE A 105 -4.23 9.78 8.18
C ILE A 105 -3.73 10.47 6.90
N PRO A 106 -4.34 11.54 6.36
CA PRO A 106 -3.84 12.22 5.18
C PRO A 106 -2.43 12.78 5.37
N TYR A 107 -2.20 13.45 6.50
CA TYR A 107 -0.91 14.07 6.82
C TYR A 107 0.17 13.02 7.07
N TRP A 108 -0.18 11.95 7.80
CA TRP A 108 0.72 10.82 8.00
C TRP A 108 1.09 10.15 6.68
N THR A 109 0.11 9.92 5.80
CA THR A 109 0.30 9.31 4.49
C THR A 109 1.21 10.16 3.61
N ALA A 110 0.99 11.46 3.54
CA ALA A 110 1.81 12.39 2.77
C ALA A 110 3.26 12.39 3.27
N LYS A 111 3.46 12.52 4.59
CA LYS A 111 4.78 12.54 5.21
C LYS A 111 5.56 11.23 4.99
N LYS A 112 4.91 10.08 5.14
CA LYS A 112 5.57 8.77 5.09
C LYS A 112 5.72 8.22 3.67
N HIS A 113 4.72 8.45 2.80
CA HIS A 113 4.58 7.76 1.53
C HIS A 113 4.44 8.65 0.30
N GLY A 114 4.48 9.99 0.44
CA GLY A 114 4.23 10.91 -0.67
C GLY A 114 5.09 10.65 -1.92
N LYS A 115 6.41 10.42 -1.74
CA LYS A 115 7.32 10.08 -2.85
C LYS A 115 6.96 8.76 -3.53
N LYS A 116 6.51 7.77 -2.75
CA LYS A 116 6.11 6.44 -3.26
C LYS A 116 4.84 6.54 -4.10
N TYR A 117 3.85 7.32 -3.68
CA TYR A 117 2.65 7.56 -4.47
C TYR A 117 2.96 8.27 -5.79
N ARG A 118 3.86 9.25 -5.78
CA ARG A 118 4.29 9.96 -7.00
C ARG A 118 4.86 8.98 -8.03
N LEU A 119 5.78 8.11 -7.60
CA LEU A 119 6.36 7.10 -8.49
C LEU A 119 5.32 6.08 -8.96
N MET A 120 4.45 5.60 -8.08
CA MET A 120 3.37 4.68 -8.44
C MET A 120 2.52 5.24 -9.59
N TYR A 121 2.12 6.52 -9.51
CA TYR A 121 1.37 7.15 -10.59
C TYR A 121 2.17 7.25 -11.88
N GLN A 122 3.46 7.60 -11.83
CA GLN A 122 4.32 7.63 -13.02
C GLN A 122 4.41 6.24 -13.68
N VAL A 123 4.54 5.17 -12.90
CA VAL A 123 4.61 3.80 -13.42
C VAL A 123 3.26 3.35 -13.95
N TYR A 124 2.21 3.38 -13.13
CA TYR A 124 0.92 2.77 -13.48
C TYR A 124 0.08 3.58 -14.48
N THR A 125 0.39 4.85 -14.72
CA THR A 125 -0.22 5.64 -15.80
C THR A 125 0.59 5.58 -17.10
N HIS A 126 1.83 5.10 -17.07
CA HIS A 126 2.62 4.92 -18.26
C HIS A 126 1.99 3.85 -19.17
N PRO A 127 1.83 4.11 -20.51
CA PRO A 127 1.15 3.18 -21.40
C PRO A 127 1.69 1.73 -21.35
N LYS A 128 2.99 1.56 -21.19
CA LYS A 128 3.68 0.27 -21.13
C LYS A 128 3.28 -0.58 -19.90
N TYR A 129 2.96 0.07 -18.77
CA TYR A 129 2.72 -0.61 -17.48
C TYR A 129 1.26 -0.52 -17.01
N ARG A 130 0.38 0.07 -17.81
CA ARG A 130 -1.00 0.35 -17.45
C ARG A 130 -1.80 -0.88 -17.01
N GLU A 131 -1.57 -2.02 -17.64
CA GLU A 131 -2.29 -3.25 -17.30
C GLU A 131 -1.89 -3.78 -15.92
N TYR A 132 -0.65 -3.61 -15.51
CA TYR A 132 -0.21 -3.94 -14.15
C TYR A 132 -0.88 -3.02 -13.13
N GLY A 133 -1.00 -1.73 -13.42
CA GLY A 133 -1.74 -0.78 -12.59
C GLY A 133 -3.20 -1.17 -12.42
N LYS A 134 -3.89 -1.56 -13.49
CA LYS A 134 -5.28 -2.05 -13.41
C LYS A 134 -5.40 -3.27 -12.50
N LYS A 135 -4.49 -4.24 -12.63
CA LYS A 135 -4.46 -5.44 -11.79
C LYS A 135 -4.22 -5.09 -10.32
N PHE A 136 -3.25 -4.20 -10.06
CA PHE A 136 -2.95 -3.73 -8.71
C PHE A 136 -4.18 -3.08 -8.06
N PHE A 137 -4.82 -2.12 -8.73
CA PHE A 137 -5.99 -1.44 -8.16
C PHE A 137 -7.20 -2.37 -7.96
N LYS A 138 -7.36 -3.39 -8.79
CA LYS A 138 -8.39 -4.42 -8.53
C LYS A 138 -8.13 -5.15 -7.21
N GLY A 139 -6.88 -5.53 -6.92
CA GLY A 139 -6.52 -6.13 -5.64
C GLY A 139 -6.74 -5.18 -4.45
N VAL A 140 -6.45 -3.89 -4.64
CA VAL A 140 -6.74 -2.83 -3.65
C VAL A 140 -8.24 -2.74 -3.37
N ASP A 141 -9.08 -2.73 -4.42
CA ASP A 141 -10.54 -2.68 -4.28
C ASP A 141 -11.08 -3.86 -3.49
N GLU A 142 -10.60 -5.07 -3.77
CA GLU A 142 -10.96 -6.29 -3.04
C GLU A 142 -10.57 -6.19 -1.56
N ARG A 143 -9.34 -5.76 -1.27
CA ARG A 143 -8.82 -5.62 0.09
C ARG A 143 -9.63 -4.63 0.94
N TYR A 144 -9.96 -3.46 0.40
CA TYR A 144 -10.74 -2.46 1.12
C TYR A 144 -12.21 -2.82 1.24
N THR A 145 -12.74 -3.60 0.31
CA THR A 145 -14.08 -4.18 0.44
C THR A 145 -14.14 -5.18 1.61
N GLU A 146 -13.13 -6.05 1.75
CA GLU A 146 -13.06 -6.96 2.90
C GLU A 146 -12.88 -6.20 4.24
N TYR A 147 -12.10 -5.12 4.25
CA TYR A 147 -12.00 -4.26 5.42
C TYR A 147 -13.36 -3.61 5.75
N ALA A 148 -14.09 -3.08 4.77
CA ALA A 148 -15.43 -2.53 4.98
C ALA A 148 -16.40 -3.56 5.56
N LYS A 149 -16.36 -4.82 5.12
CA LYS A 149 -17.15 -5.92 5.69
C LYS A 149 -16.81 -6.15 7.17
N SER A 150 -15.56 -6.02 7.55
CA SER A 150 -15.14 -6.16 8.96
C SER A 150 -15.65 -5.03 9.87
N LEU A 151 -15.93 -3.85 9.28
CA LEU A 151 -16.50 -2.71 10.00
C LEU A 151 -18.04 -2.74 10.09
N GLU A 152 -18.71 -3.45 9.19
CA GLU A 152 -20.18 -3.52 9.13
C GLU A 152 -20.83 -3.88 10.47
N PRO A 153 -20.42 -4.94 11.21
CA PRO A 153 -21.03 -5.29 12.48
C PRO A 153 -20.78 -4.25 13.59
N LYS A 154 -19.73 -3.44 13.47
CA LYS A 154 -19.36 -2.42 14.46
C LYS A 154 -20.08 -1.09 14.22
N LEU A 155 -20.14 -0.68 12.96
CA LEU A 155 -20.79 0.56 12.57
C LEU A 155 -22.32 0.41 12.40
N GLY A 156 -22.80 -0.80 12.16
CA GLY A 156 -24.18 -1.07 11.78
C GLY A 156 -24.53 -0.54 10.39
N ILE A 157 -23.54 -0.11 9.59
CA ILE A 157 -23.68 0.41 8.24
C ILE A 157 -23.32 -0.70 7.25
N PRO A 158 -24.15 -0.99 6.22
CA PRO A 158 -23.81 -1.98 5.19
C PRO A 158 -22.48 -1.66 4.51
N HIS A 159 -21.63 -2.67 4.28
CA HIS A 159 -20.29 -2.48 3.71
C HIS A 159 -20.31 -1.84 2.33
N GLU A 160 -21.37 -2.02 1.52
CA GLU A 160 -21.58 -1.34 0.23
C GLU A 160 -21.68 0.19 0.37
N LYS A 161 -21.98 0.69 1.57
CA LYS A 161 -21.98 2.11 1.91
C LYS A 161 -20.67 2.56 2.54
N ILE A 162 -19.98 1.69 3.24
CA ILE A 162 -18.66 1.97 3.85
C ILE A 162 -17.57 2.02 2.79
N THR A 163 -17.55 1.06 1.87
CA THR A 163 -16.50 0.93 0.85
C THR A 163 -16.26 2.22 0.03
N PRO A 164 -17.30 2.90 -0.51
CA PRO A 164 -17.10 4.18 -1.20
C PRO A 164 -16.49 5.27 -0.32
N LEU A 165 -16.83 5.31 0.97
CA LEU A 165 -16.27 6.30 1.91
C LEU A 165 -14.76 6.05 2.15
N ILE A 166 -14.34 4.78 2.24
CA ILE A 166 -12.92 4.41 2.31
C ILE A 166 -12.19 4.91 1.06
N PHE A 167 -12.76 4.72 -0.13
CA PHE A 167 -12.14 5.19 -1.38
C PHE A 167 -12.06 6.72 -1.46
N ILE A 168 -13.05 7.45 -0.97
CA ILE A 168 -12.99 8.91 -0.87
C ILE A 168 -11.81 9.32 0.02
N LEU A 169 -11.67 8.71 1.21
CA LEU A 169 -10.57 8.99 2.13
C LEU A 169 -9.20 8.69 1.50
N ILE A 170 -9.04 7.52 0.88
CA ILE A 170 -7.79 7.15 0.21
C ILE A 170 -7.45 8.15 -0.89
N ARG A 171 -8.42 8.56 -1.71
CA ARG A 171 -8.20 9.54 -2.78
C ARG A 171 -7.82 10.91 -2.23
N ALA A 172 -8.44 11.35 -1.15
CA ALA A 172 -8.07 12.59 -0.46
C ALA A 172 -6.63 12.51 0.08
N CYS A 173 -6.25 11.40 0.74
CA CYS A 173 -4.89 11.17 1.22
C CYS A 173 -3.85 11.21 0.09
N VAL A 174 -4.12 10.52 -1.01
CA VAL A 174 -3.20 10.45 -2.15
C VAL A 174 -3.10 11.81 -2.85
N HIS A 175 -4.22 12.50 -3.07
CA HIS A 175 -4.21 13.84 -3.66
C HIS A 175 -3.38 14.80 -2.82
N TYR A 176 -3.60 14.82 -1.51
CA TYR A 176 -2.82 15.64 -0.60
C TYR A 176 -1.33 15.26 -0.60
N ALA A 177 -1.01 13.97 -0.62
CA ALA A 177 0.37 13.50 -0.70
C ALA A 177 1.11 13.90 -2.00
N LEU A 178 0.37 14.17 -3.08
CA LEU A 178 0.93 14.58 -4.38
C LEU A 178 1.03 16.09 -4.54
N PHE A 179 0.05 16.85 -4.04
CA PHE A 179 -0.15 18.25 -4.38
C PHE A 179 -0.16 19.21 -3.18
N GLU A 180 -0.21 18.67 -1.94
CA GLU A 180 -0.30 19.43 -0.69
C GLU A 180 -1.50 20.42 -0.68
N ASP A 181 -2.59 20.05 -1.39
CA ASP A 181 -3.78 20.85 -1.56
C ASP A 181 -4.70 20.75 -0.34
N GLU A 182 -4.51 21.65 0.62
CA GLU A 182 -5.29 21.76 1.86
C GLU A 182 -6.78 22.04 1.62
N PHE A 183 -7.12 22.83 0.61
CA PHE A 183 -8.52 23.16 0.33
C PHE A 183 -9.27 21.92 -0.14
N TYR A 184 -8.68 21.19 -1.10
CA TYR A 184 -9.28 19.94 -1.58
C TYR A 184 -9.39 18.91 -0.45
N LEU A 185 -8.32 18.72 0.34
CA LEU A 185 -8.33 17.78 1.45
C LEU A 185 -9.47 18.10 2.43
N LYS A 186 -9.54 19.33 2.95
CA LYS A 186 -10.53 19.72 3.95
C LYS A 186 -11.95 19.55 3.42
N SER A 187 -12.22 19.95 2.19
CA SER A 187 -13.54 19.78 1.57
C SER A 187 -13.96 18.30 1.44
N GLN A 188 -13.03 17.40 1.09
CA GLN A 188 -13.33 15.97 0.99
C GLN A 188 -13.55 15.35 2.37
N ILE A 189 -12.74 15.72 3.37
CA ILE A 189 -12.87 15.20 4.75
C ILE A 189 -14.19 15.68 5.38
N GLU A 190 -14.59 16.92 5.17
CA GLU A 190 -15.86 17.46 5.65
C GLU A 190 -17.06 16.66 5.10
N VAL A 191 -17.15 16.53 3.78
CA VAL A 191 -18.22 15.74 3.12
C VAL A 191 -18.20 14.27 3.55
N LEU A 192 -17.02 13.68 3.71
CA LEU A 192 -16.87 12.31 4.20
C LEU A 192 -17.46 12.16 5.61
N LYS A 193 -17.12 13.06 6.53
CA LYS A 193 -17.60 13.04 7.91
C LYS A 193 -19.12 13.24 7.98
N GLU A 194 -19.65 14.25 7.28
CA GLU A 194 -21.09 14.48 7.21
C GLU A 194 -21.85 13.25 6.68
N THR A 195 -21.33 12.64 5.61
CA THR A 195 -21.95 11.44 5.04
C THR A 195 -21.92 10.26 6.01
N LEU A 196 -20.80 10.07 6.72
CA LEU A 196 -20.67 9.02 7.72
C LEU A 196 -21.64 9.24 8.90
N GLU A 197 -21.80 10.48 9.38
CA GLU A 197 -22.77 10.83 10.41
C GLU A 197 -24.21 10.54 10.00
N LEU A 198 -24.57 10.88 8.76
CA LEU A 198 -25.90 10.56 8.19
C LEU A 198 -26.12 9.06 8.12
N PHE A 199 -25.11 8.28 7.73
CA PHE A 199 -25.23 6.82 7.68
C PHE A 199 -25.31 6.22 9.09
N LEU A 200 -24.53 6.68 10.05
CA LEU A 200 -24.62 6.25 11.44
C LEU A 200 -26.03 6.56 12.01
N ALA A 201 -26.55 7.76 11.75
CA ALA A 201 -27.91 8.11 12.18
C ALA A 201 -29.00 7.22 11.57
N LYS A 202 -28.82 6.83 10.31
CA LYS A 202 -29.78 6.00 9.56
C LYS A 202 -29.71 4.52 9.93
N TYR A 203 -28.51 3.97 10.03
CA TYR A 203 -28.31 2.52 10.16
C TYR A 203 -28.00 2.06 11.60
N ASN A 204 -27.48 2.96 12.45
CA ASN A 204 -27.14 2.69 13.85
C ASN A 204 -27.63 3.80 14.79
N PRO A 205 -28.94 4.03 14.90
CA PRO A 205 -29.50 5.12 15.73
C PRO A 205 -29.14 5.04 17.22
N LYS A 206 -28.74 3.87 17.72
CA LYS A 206 -28.34 3.68 19.12
C LYS A 206 -26.93 4.22 19.44
N ALA A 207 -26.06 4.33 18.44
CA ALA A 207 -24.71 4.90 18.62
C ALA A 207 -24.73 6.41 18.98
N LYS A 208 -25.84 7.14 18.69
CA LYS A 208 -26.01 8.55 19.08
C LYS A 208 -26.31 8.78 20.56
N GLN A 209 -26.76 7.78 21.30
CA GLN A 209 -27.14 7.98 22.71
C GLN A 209 -25.97 7.94 23.70
N GLY A 210 -24.74 7.61 23.24
CA GLY A 210 -23.53 7.56 24.06
C GLY A 210 -22.65 8.82 24.01
N THR A 211 -22.96 9.80 23.14
CA THR A 211 -22.09 10.98 22.91
C THR A 211 -22.69 12.30 23.41
N VAL A 212 -23.65 12.26 24.29
CA VAL A 212 -24.03 13.45 25.09
C VAL A 212 -23.13 13.46 26.31
N ILE A 213 -21.95 14.02 26.17
CA ILE A 213 -21.10 14.42 27.29
C ILE A 213 -21.62 15.81 27.73
N GLU A 214 -22.05 15.88 28.98
CA GLU A 214 -22.36 17.08 29.71
C GLU A 214 -21.18 18.08 29.73
#